data_c895edef9e070d693f07717db068f9df
#
_entry.id   c895edef9e070d693f07717db068f9df
#
_cell.length_a   1.000
_cell.length_b   1.000
_cell.length_c   1.000
_cell.angle_alpha   90.00
_cell.angle_beta   90.00
_cell.angle_gamma   90.00
#
_symmetry.space_group_name_H-M   'P 1'
#
loop_
_entity.id
_entity.type
_entity.pdbx_description
1 polymer ?
#
loop_
_entity_poly.entity_id
_entity_poly.type
_entity_poly.pdbx_seq_one_letter_code
_entity_poly.pdbx_strand_id
1 'polypeptide(L)'
;RSVSRGLGDVYKRQEYVKRVKELGMDSAAITDHGVMYGVIDFYRAAKEAGIKPIIGCEVYVAPNSRFDKELTGGDDRYYHLVLLAENNTGYANLMKIVSKGFTEGYYYKPRVDMEVLNRYHEGIIALSACLAGEVARYIQKGLIDEAKKAALKYQDCFGKGNYYLELQDHGIPNQRTVNTALLSMSKELDIPLVATNDVHYTYREDEKPHDILLCIQTAKKLADEDRMRYEGGQYYVKSEEEMKGLFPYAWEAVENTQDIADRCNVDIEFGVTKLPHFEVPAGYDSWSYLNKLCSDGLKERYPEDDGTLKERLDYELDIIRRMGYVDYFLIVWAVSYTHLRAHETLS
;
A
#
# COMPACT_ATOMS: atom_id res chain seq x y z
N ARG A 1 -4.77 -9.18 -15.88
CA ARG A 1 -3.92 -7.99 -16.08
C ARG A 1 -4.36 -6.92 -15.09
N SER A 2 -3.59 -6.73 -14.04
CA SER A 2 -3.61 -5.46 -13.35
C SER A 2 -3.00 -4.46 -14.32
N VAL A 3 -3.81 -3.67 -14.98
CA VAL A 3 -3.28 -2.54 -15.73
C VAL A 3 -2.75 -1.60 -14.66
N SER A 4 -1.41 -1.53 -14.54
CA SER A 4 -0.74 -0.41 -13.91
C SER A 4 -1.43 0.84 -14.43
N ARG A 5 -2.05 1.62 -13.57
CA ARG A 5 -2.56 2.92 -13.92
C ARG A 5 -1.35 3.73 -14.33
N GLY A 6 -1.10 3.81 -15.64
CA GLY A 6 0.13 4.33 -16.21
C GLY A 6 0.34 5.81 -15.93
N LEU A 7 1.32 6.40 -16.61
CA LEU A 7 1.83 7.78 -16.53
C LEU A 7 0.84 8.91 -16.18
N GLY A 8 -0.47 8.74 -16.39
CA GLY A 8 -1.53 9.66 -15.93
C GLY A 8 -1.72 9.74 -14.42
N ASP A 9 -1.34 8.73 -13.66
CA ASP A 9 -1.60 8.69 -12.22
C ASP A 9 -0.67 9.60 -11.40
N VAL A 10 0.53 9.90 -11.88
CA VAL A 10 1.46 10.81 -11.17
C VAL A 10 0.88 12.21 -11.11
N TYR A 11 0.34 12.73 -12.24
CA TYR A 11 -0.31 14.03 -12.27
C TYR A 11 -1.61 14.06 -11.46
N LYS A 12 -2.37 12.97 -11.45
CA LYS A 12 -3.61 12.85 -10.66
C LYS A 12 -3.36 12.88 -9.15
N ARG A 13 -2.26 12.29 -8.66
CA ARG A 13 -1.90 12.35 -7.24
C ARG A 13 -1.55 13.76 -6.79
N GLN A 14 -0.79 14.51 -7.60
CA GLN A 14 -0.50 15.93 -7.35
C GLN A 14 -1.78 16.76 -7.38
N GLU A 15 -2.67 16.51 -8.34
CA GLU A 15 -3.96 17.16 -8.46
C GLU A 15 -4.89 16.85 -7.29
N TYR A 16 -4.92 15.59 -6.84
CA TYR A 16 -5.63 15.16 -5.64
C TYR A 16 -5.15 15.91 -4.40
N VAL A 17 -3.84 15.92 -4.15
CA VAL A 17 -3.24 16.64 -3.02
C VAL A 17 -3.50 18.14 -3.09
N LYS A 18 -3.41 18.73 -4.29
CA LYS A 18 -3.75 20.14 -4.52
C LYS A 18 -5.21 20.42 -4.17
N ARG A 19 -6.14 19.55 -4.59
CA ARG A 19 -7.57 19.68 -4.29
C ARG A 19 -7.86 19.58 -2.79
N VAL A 20 -7.23 18.65 -2.09
CA VAL A 20 -7.30 18.53 -0.62
C VAL A 20 -6.91 19.84 0.04
N LYS A 21 -5.79 20.43 -0.38
CA LYS A 21 -5.32 21.73 0.15
C LYS A 21 -6.27 22.89 -0.18
N GLU A 22 -6.82 22.94 -1.41
CA GLU A 22 -7.80 23.96 -1.82
C GLU A 22 -9.06 23.93 -0.95
N LEU A 23 -9.46 22.75 -0.50
CA LEU A 23 -10.61 22.54 0.39
C LEU A 23 -10.31 22.81 1.87
N GLY A 24 -9.07 23.23 2.20
CA GLY A 24 -8.66 23.57 3.55
C GLY A 24 -8.33 22.37 4.45
N MET A 25 -8.27 21.17 3.90
CA MET A 25 -7.85 19.96 4.63
C MET A 25 -6.32 19.93 4.80
N ASP A 26 -5.86 19.37 5.91
CA ASP A 26 -4.43 19.28 6.29
C ASP A 26 -3.82 17.90 6.08
N SER A 27 -4.65 16.91 5.82
CA SER A 27 -4.25 15.52 5.67
C SER A 27 -5.02 14.81 4.54
N ALA A 28 -4.42 13.76 3.98
CA ALA A 28 -5.03 12.96 2.93
C ALA A 28 -4.51 11.52 2.98
N ALA A 29 -5.36 10.55 2.63
CA ALA A 29 -5.02 9.14 2.59
C ALA A 29 -4.90 8.62 1.15
N ILE A 30 -4.00 7.64 0.95
CA ILE A 30 -3.96 6.79 -0.23
C ILE A 30 -4.27 5.35 0.19
N THR A 31 -5.25 4.72 -0.48
CA THR A 31 -5.73 3.37 -0.16
C THR A 31 -5.98 2.56 -1.44
N ASP A 32 -4.99 2.50 -2.33
CA ASP A 32 -5.08 1.78 -3.60
C ASP A 32 -5.51 0.32 -3.40
N HIS A 33 -6.27 -0.24 -4.35
CA HIS A 33 -6.80 -1.60 -4.29
C HIS A 33 -5.72 -2.68 -4.41
N GLY A 34 -5.37 -3.33 -3.32
CA GLY A 34 -4.46 -4.48 -3.24
C GLY A 34 -3.00 -4.19 -3.56
N VAL A 35 -2.61 -2.92 -3.71
CA VAL A 35 -1.25 -2.50 -4.08
C VAL A 35 -0.83 -1.24 -3.31
N MET A 36 0.47 -0.99 -3.26
CA MET A 36 1.07 0.21 -2.66
C MET A 36 1.96 0.98 -3.66
N TYR A 37 1.72 0.84 -4.96
CA TYR A 37 2.58 1.41 -6.00
C TYR A 37 2.62 2.94 -6.00
N GLY A 38 1.53 3.57 -5.56
CA GLY A 38 1.38 5.02 -5.51
C GLY A 38 1.96 5.72 -4.29
N VAL A 39 2.37 4.97 -3.28
CA VAL A 39 2.69 5.50 -1.95
C VAL A 39 3.81 6.53 -1.97
N ILE A 40 4.92 6.25 -2.67
CA ILE A 40 6.10 7.14 -2.66
C ILE A 40 5.80 8.47 -3.36
N ASP A 41 5.15 8.42 -4.52
CA ASP A 41 4.80 9.63 -5.28
C ASP A 41 3.77 10.47 -4.51
N PHE A 42 2.77 9.81 -3.92
CA PHE A 42 1.78 10.48 -3.07
C PHE A 42 2.43 11.12 -1.84
N TYR A 43 3.30 10.39 -1.13
CA TYR A 43 4.00 10.89 0.04
C TYR A 43 4.80 12.16 -0.28
N ARG A 44 5.57 12.14 -1.38
CA ARG A 44 6.36 13.30 -1.82
C ARG A 44 5.45 14.49 -2.16
N ALA A 45 4.42 14.26 -2.96
CA ALA A 45 3.48 15.32 -3.34
C ALA A 45 2.77 15.93 -2.13
N ALA A 46 2.35 15.11 -1.16
CA ALA A 46 1.71 15.59 0.07
C ALA A 46 2.67 16.40 0.93
N LYS A 47 3.89 15.91 1.17
CA LYS A 47 4.91 16.65 1.93
C LYS A 47 5.29 17.98 1.27
N GLU A 48 5.46 18.00 -0.04
CA GLU A 48 5.75 19.23 -0.81
C GLU A 48 4.61 20.26 -0.70
N ALA A 49 3.37 19.80 -0.71
CA ALA A 49 2.19 20.65 -0.55
C ALA A 49 1.93 21.09 0.91
N GLY A 50 2.63 20.52 1.90
CA GLY A 50 2.38 20.71 3.32
C GLY A 50 1.13 19.99 3.83
N ILE A 51 0.72 18.91 3.15
CA ILE A 51 -0.37 18.01 3.53
C ILE A 51 0.22 16.79 4.22
N LYS A 52 -0.39 16.33 5.31
CA LYS A 52 0.00 15.12 6.03
C LYS A 52 -0.40 13.86 5.23
N PRO A 53 0.56 13.03 4.78
CA PRO A 53 0.23 11.81 4.06
C PRO A 53 -0.17 10.69 5.02
N ILE A 54 -1.31 10.07 4.79
CA ILE A 54 -1.76 8.86 5.46
C ILE A 54 -1.60 7.70 4.48
N ILE A 55 -0.79 6.72 4.85
CA ILE A 55 -0.43 5.60 3.98
C ILE A 55 -1.32 4.40 4.29
N GLY A 56 -1.99 3.89 3.29
CA GLY A 56 -2.88 2.75 3.42
C GLY A 56 -2.95 1.89 2.16
N CYS A 57 -3.80 0.88 2.24
CA CYS A 57 -4.16 -0.01 1.14
C CYS A 57 -5.53 -0.63 1.42
N GLU A 58 -6.39 -0.70 0.41
CA GLU A 58 -7.60 -1.51 0.48
C GLU A 58 -7.26 -2.93 0.07
N VAL A 59 -7.11 -3.83 1.05
CA VAL A 59 -6.74 -5.22 0.80
C VAL A 59 -7.96 -6.10 0.49
N TYR A 60 -7.71 -7.20 -0.20
CA TYR A 60 -8.70 -8.24 -0.48
C TYR A 60 -8.55 -9.36 0.55
N VAL A 61 -9.57 -9.59 1.37
CA VAL A 61 -9.56 -10.62 2.42
C VAL A 61 -10.28 -11.86 1.92
N ALA A 62 -9.59 -13.01 1.88
CA ALA A 62 -10.19 -14.29 1.56
C ALA A 62 -11.20 -14.71 2.66
N PRO A 63 -12.34 -15.31 2.32
CA PRO A 63 -13.33 -15.73 3.32
C PRO A 63 -12.78 -16.72 4.36
N ASN A 64 -11.90 -17.62 3.94
CA ASN A 64 -11.26 -18.62 4.79
C ASN A 64 -9.74 -18.46 4.73
N SER A 65 -9.09 -19.16 3.80
CA SER A 65 -7.64 -19.13 3.64
C SER A 65 -7.24 -18.47 2.32
N ARG A 66 -6.13 -17.71 2.33
CA ARG A 66 -5.53 -17.16 1.11
C ARG A 66 -5.07 -18.22 0.12
N PHE A 67 -4.88 -19.44 0.59
CA PHE A 67 -4.47 -20.57 -0.24
C PHE A 67 -5.65 -21.25 -0.96
N ASP A 68 -6.90 -20.98 -0.55
CA ASP A 68 -8.09 -21.55 -1.18
C ASP A 68 -8.28 -20.95 -2.57
N LYS A 69 -8.13 -21.78 -3.60
CA LYS A 69 -8.30 -21.39 -5.00
C LYS A 69 -9.54 -22.01 -5.65
N GLU A 70 -10.37 -22.67 -4.85
CA GLU A 70 -11.63 -23.25 -5.28
C GLU A 70 -12.79 -22.37 -4.83
N LEU A 71 -13.79 -22.22 -5.71
CA LEU A 71 -15.05 -21.54 -5.39
C LEU A 71 -15.93 -22.51 -4.62
N THR A 72 -15.92 -22.45 -3.31
CA THR A 72 -16.87 -23.20 -2.49
C THR A 72 -18.14 -22.38 -2.30
N GLY A 73 -19.16 -22.63 -3.13
CA GLY A 73 -20.56 -22.44 -2.80
C GLY A 73 -21.08 -21.02 -2.50
N GLY A 74 -20.38 -19.95 -2.86
CA GLY A 74 -20.84 -18.59 -2.67
C GLY A 74 -20.14 -17.60 -3.60
N ASP A 75 -20.81 -16.48 -3.92
CA ASP A 75 -20.28 -15.43 -4.82
C ASP A 75 -19.10 -14.63 -4.25
N ASP A 76 -18.79 -14.80 -2.97
CA ASP A 76 -17.80 -13.98 -2.27
C ASP A 76 -16.40 -14.60 -2.37
N ARG A 77 -15.65 -14.20 -3.40
CA ARG A 77 -14.23 -14.62 -3.59
C ARG A 77 -13.29 -13.94 -2.63
N TYR A 78 -13.64 -12.74 -2.18
CA TYR A 78 -12.90 -11.88 -1.26
C TYR A 78 -13.80 -10.76 -0.75
N TYR A 79 -13.40 -10.18 0.37
CA TYR A 79 -13.98 -8.97 0.95
C TYR A 79 -12.96 -7.84 0.88
N HIS A 80 -13.44 -6.60 0.92
CA HIS A 80 -12.59 -5.42 1.04
C HIS A 80 -12.36 -5.08 2.52
N LEU A 81 -11.16 -4.63 2.83
CA LEU A 81 -10.78 -4.10 4.14
C LEU A 81 -9.76 -2.97 3.93
N VAL A 82 -10.02 -1.79 4.45
CA VAL A 82 -9.07 -0.67 4.38
C VAL A 82 -8.10 -0.78 5.55
N LEU A 83 -6.80 -0.72 5.27
CA LEU A 83 -5.74 -0.71 6.26
C LEU A 83 -4.95 0.59 6.15
N LEU A 84 -4.72 1.26 7.28
CA LEU A 84 -3.94 2.50 7.38
C LEU A 84 -2.75 2.24 8.32
N ALA A 85 -1.57 2.71 7.92
CA ALA A 85 -0.38 2.63 8.76
C ALA A 85 -0.37 3.77 9.78
N GLU A 86 -0.44 3.45 11.05
CA GLU A 86 -0.37 4.42 12.14
C GLU A 86 1.05 4.97 12.34
N ASN A 87 2.06 4.15 12.09
CA ASN A 87 3.48 4.49 12.28
C ASN A 87 4.38 3.65 11.35
N ASN A 88 5.70 3.77 11.47
CA ASN A 88 6.64 3.04 10.63
C ASN A 88 6.60 1.52 10.83
N THR A 89 6.24 1.03 12.01
CA THR A 89 5.98 -0.41 12.24
C THR A 89 4.77 -0.86 11.43
N GLY A 90 3.67 -0.10 11.49
CA GLY A 90 2.48 -0.35 10.68
C GLY A 90 2.76 -0.28 9.19
N TYR A 91 3.56 0.69 8.73
CA TYR A 91 3.97 0.78 7.34
C TYR A 91 4.77 -0.47 6.88
N ALA A 92 5.72 -0.92 7.68
CA ALA A 92 6.46 -2.15 7.40
C ALA A 92 5.56 -3.40 7.40
N ASN A 93 4.60 -3.47 8.31
CA ASN A 93 3.62 -4.55 8.37
C ASN A 93 2.65 -4.52 7.20
N LEU A 94 2.17 -3.33 6.80
CA LEU A 94 1.31 -3.16 5.62
C LEU A 94 2.01 -3.67 4.34
N MET A 95 3.29 -3.35 4.16
CA MET A 95 4.08 -3.88 3.04
C MET A 95 4.15 -5.41 3.05
N LYS A 96 4.31 -6.03 4.23
CA LYS A 96 4.31 -7.51 4.37
C LYS A 96 2.94 -8.09 4.05
N ILE A 97 1.86 -7.50 4.56
CA ILE A 97 0.47 -7.92 4.29
C ILE A 97 0.22 -7.93 2.77
N VAL A 98 0.48 -6.80 2.10
CA VAL A 98 0.26 -6.66 0.65
C VAL A 98 1.14 -7.64 -0.13
N SER A 99 2.43 -7.79 0.25
CA SER A 99 3.34 -8.74 -0.40
C SER A 99 2.87 -10.19 -0.26
N LYS A 100 2.35 -10.60 0.91
CA LYS A 100 1.77 -11.94 1.11
C LYS A 100 0.55 -12.18 0.22
N GLY A 101 -0.27 -11.16 -0.01
CA GLY A 101 -1.37 -11.24 -0.97
C GLY A 101 -0.89 -11.64 -2.38
N PHE A 102 0.24 -11.09 -2.84
CA PHE A 102 0.83 -11.42 -4.14
C PHE A 102 1.55 -12.77 -4.16
N THR A 103 2.38 -13.04 -3.17
CA THR A 103 3.27 -14.21 -3.18
C THR A 103 2.58 -15.51 -2.80
N GLU A 104 1.51 -15.45 -2.00
CA GLU A 104 0.82 -16.62 -1.46
C GLU A 104 -0.66 -16.68 -1.85
N GLY A 105 -1.37 -15.54 -1.81
CA GLY A 105 -2.83 -15.50 -1.90
C GLY A 105 -3.39 -15.11 -3.27
N TYR A 106 -2.56 -14.99 -4.31
CA TYR A 106 -3.03 -14.53 -5.62
C TYR A 106 -4.00 -15.53 -6.28
N TYR A 107 -5.27 -15.12 -6.35
CA TYR A 107 -6.32 -15.81 -7.07
C TYR A 107 -7.33 -14.77 -7.56
N TYR A 108 -7.26 -14.39 -8.84
CA TYR A 108 -7.89 -13.21 -9.47
C TYR A 108 -7.46 -11.87 -8.87
N LYS A 109 -7.27 -11.79 -7.57
CA LYS A 109 -6.78 -10.64 -6.78
C LYS A 109 -5.72 -11.09 -5.78
N PRO A 110 -4.82 -10.20 -5.33
CA PRO A 110 -3.88 -10.50 -4.25
C PRO A 110 -4.64 -10.54 -2.91
N ARG A 111 -5.00 -11.75 -2.44
CA ARG A 111 -5.80 -11.94 -1.24
C ARG A 111 -4.93 -12.23 -0.02
N VAL A 112 -5.33 -11.65 1.08
CA VAL A 112 -4.82 -11.98 2.42
C VAL A 112 -5.90 -12.72 3.21
N ASP A 113 -5.60 -13.16 4.43
CA ASP A 113 -6.54 -13.81 5.33
C ASP A 113 -6.28 -13.40 6.77
N MET A 114 -7.11 -13.88 7.70
CA MET A 114 -7.00 -13.56 9.12
C MET A 114 -5.67 -14.01 9.73
N GLU A 115 -5.03 -15.06 9.21
CA GLU A 115 -3.70 -15.49 9.69
C GLU A 115 -2.65 -14.39 9.43
N VAL A 116 -2.62 -13.86 8.20
CA VAL A 116 -1.71 -12.77 7.82
C VAL A 116 -2.03 -11.50 8.60
N LEU A 117 -3.30 -11.15 8.74
CA LEU A 117 -3.73 -9.95 9.47
C LEU A 117 -3.34 -10.06 10.95
N ASN A 118 -3.65 -11.17 11.64
CA ASN A 118 -3.26 -11.38 13.02
C ASN A 118 -1.75 -11.36 13.25
N ARG A 119 -0.96 -11.75 12.24
CA ARG A 119 0.50 -11.76 12.35
C ARG A 119 1.12 -10.36 12.19
N TYR A 120 0.48 -9.48 11.44
CA TYR A 120 1.05 -8.18 11.04
C TYR A 120 0.15 -6.98 11.39
N HIS A 121 -0.75 -7.12 12.38
CA HIS A 121 -1.70 -6.08 12.77
C HIS A 121 -1.09 -4.88 13.50
N GLU A 122 0.10 -5.05 14.11
CA GLU A 122 0.72 -4.01 14.93
C GLU A 122 0.96 -2.71 14.14
N GLY A 123 0.51 -1.58 14.70
CA GLY A 123 0.60 -0.26 14.07
C GLY A 123 -0.33 -0.07 12.86
N ILE A 124 -1.40 -0.88 12.75
CA ILE A 124 -2.41 -0.80 11.70
C ILE A 124 -3.75 -0.35 12.29
N ILE A 125 -4.37 0.63 11.66
CA ILE A 125 -5.77 0.98 11.84
C ILE A 125 -6.55 0.37 10.67
N ALA A 126 -7.68 -0.29 10.95
CA ALA A 126 -8.50 -0.92 9.93
C ALA A 126 -9.90 -0.31 9.87
N LEU A 127 -10.46 -0.18 8.64
CA LEU A 127 -11.81 0.28 8.39
C LEU A 127 -12.60 -0.80 7.65
N SER A 128 -13.91 -0.93 7.93
CA SER A 128 -14.75 -2.03 7.40
C SER A 128 -15.01 -1.96 5.89
N ALA A 129 -14.49 -0.96 5.22
CA ALA A 129 -14.57 -0.70 3.78
C ALA A 129 -16.01 -0.44 3.26
N CYS A 130 -16.17 -0.52 1.93
CA CYS A 130 -17.41 -0.22 1.20
C CYS A 130 -18.42 -1.37 1.27
N LEU A 131 -19.45 -1.36 0.40
CA LEU A 131 -20.44 -2.43 0.27
C LEU A 131 -19.83 -3.83 -0.03
N ALA A 132 -18.58 -3.89 -0.49
CA ALA A 132 -17.84 -5.13 -0.70
C ALA A 132 -17.08 -5.62 0.55
N GLY A 133 -17.10 -4.88 1.66
CA GLY A 133 -16.58 -5.31 2.95
C GLY A 133 -17.38 -6.47 3.56
N GLU A 134 -16.73 -7.31 4.38
CA GLU A 134 -17.35 -8.50 4.95
C GLU A 134 -18.60 -8.16 5.80
N VAL A 135 -18.48 -7.16 6.66
CA VAL A 135 -19.59 -6.70 7.52
C VAL A 135 -20.76 -6.20 6.68
N ALA A 136 -20.49 -5.33 5.69
CA ALA A 136 -21.51 -4.79 4.80
C ALA A 136 -22.17 -5.88 3.95
N ARG A 137 -21.43 -6.88 3.49
CA ARG A 137 -21.97 -8.03 2.74
C ARG A 137 -22.95 -8.85 3.58
N TYR A 138 -22.62 -9.14 4.83
CA TYR A 138 -23.55 -9.85 5.71
C TYR A 138 -24.81 -9.02 5.99
N ILE A 139 -24.70 -7.71 6.21
CA ILE A 139 -25.86 -6.82 6.38
C ILE A 139 -26.76 -6.85 5.14
N GLN A 140 -26.19 -6.72 3.93
CA GLN A 140 -26.95 -6.78 2.67
C GLN A 140 -27.70 -8.11 2.47
N LYS A 141 -27.17 -9.22 3.00
CA LYS A 141 -27.81 -10.53 3.00
C LYS A 141 -28.82 -10.72 4.15
N GLY A 142 -29.02 -9.72 5.01
CA GLY A 142 -29.88 -9.80 6.20
C GLY A 142 -29.30 -10.64 7.34
N LEU A 143 -28.01 -11.00 7.28
CA LEU A 143 -27.31 -11.84 8.26
C LEU A 143 -26.63 -10.97 9.33
N ILE A 144 -27.43 -10.31 10.17
CA ILE A 144 -26.95 -9.32 11.14
C ILE A 144 -26.04 -9.95 12.20
N ASP A 145 -26.35 -11.13 12.68
CA ASP A 145 -25.51 -11.80 13.69
C ASP A 145 -24.13 -12.19 13.11
N GLU A 146 -24.06 -12.58 11.84
CA GLU A 146 -22.78 -12.84 11.16
C GLU A 146 -22.01 -11.54 10.91
N ALA A 147 -22.71 -10.44 10.60
CA ALA A 147 -22.07 -9.13 10.49
C ALA A 147 -21.44 -8.69 11.83
N LYS A 148 -22.12 -8.90 12.96
CA LYS A 148 -21.59 -8.63 14.29
C LYS A 148 -20.37 -9.49 14.61
N LYS A 149 -20.43 -10.79 14.33
CA LYS A 149 -19.29 -11.70 14.51
C LYS A 149 -18.08 -11.26 13.66
N ALA A 150 -18.30 -10.86 12.41
CA ALA A 150 -17.25 -10.35 11.55
C ALA A 150 -16.65 -9.04 12.10
N ALA A 151 -17.48 -8.10 12.59
CA ALA A 151 -17.00 -6.87 13.18
C ALA A 151 -16.14 -7.12 14.43
N LEU A 152 -16.58 -8.00 15.33
CA LEU A 152 -15.83 -8.38 16.53
C LEU A 152 -14.52 -9.11 16.18
N LYS A 153 -14.54 -9.99 15.17
CA LYS A 153 -13.33 -10.66 14.66
C LYS A 153 -12.23 -9.67 14.25
N TYR A 154 -12.61 -8.59 13.56
CA TYR A 154 -11.66 -7.54 13.17
C TYR A 154 -11.26 -6.67 14.36
N GLN A 155 -12.18 -6.33 15.26
CA GLN A 155 -11.84 -5.60 16.49
C GLN A 155 -10.85 -6.40 17.36
N ASP A 156 -11.03 -7.72 17.48
CA ASP A 156 -10.11 -8.59 18.22
C ASP A 156 -8.72 -8.64 17.55
N CYS A 157 -8.67 -8.64 16.21
CA CYS A 157 -7.42 -8.66 15.45
C CYS A 157 -6.62 -7.37 15.62
N PHE A 158 -7.26 -6.21 15.44
CA PHE A 158 -6.57 -4.92 15.44
C PHE A 158 -6.57 -4.22 16.81
N GLY A 159 -7.42 -4.66 17.72
CA GLY A 159 -7.59 -4.09 19.05
C GLY A 159 -8.64 -2.96 19.09
N LYS A 160 -9.18 -2.73 20.30
CA LYS A 160 -10.14 -1.63 20.54
C LYS A 160 -9.55 -0.29 20.14
N GLY A 161 -10.35 0.51 19.41
CA GLY A 161 -9.95 1.82 18.91
C GLY A 161 -9.07 1.78 17.66
N ASN A 162 -8.72 0.60 17.14
CA ASN A 162 -7.96 0.43 15.89
C ASN A 162 -8.78 -0.19 14.76
N TYR A 163 -10.04 -0.48 15.01
CA TYR A 163 -10.99 -0.91 14.00
C TYR A 163 -12.23 -0.03 14.02
N TYR A 164 -12.67 0.44 12.84
CA TYR A 164 -13.79 1.33 12.65
C TYR A 164 -14.83 0.74 11.71
N LEU A 165 -16.11 0.93 12.01
CA LEU A 165 -17.18 0.68 11.06
C LEU A 165 -17.32 1.89 10.13
N GLU A 166 -17.24 1.66 8.83
CA GLU A 166 -17.11 2.70 7.80
C GLU A 166 -18.46 3.05 7.20
N LEU A 167 -18.85 4.31 7.29
CA LEU A 167 -20.05 4.86 6.68
C LEU A 167 -19.72 5.52 5.34
N GLN A 168 -20.46 5.19 4.30
CA GLN A 168 -20.37 5.80 2.97
C GLN A 168 -21.76 6.14 2.46
N ASP A 169 -21.91 7.28 1.76
CA ASP A 169 -23.17 7.66 1.09
C ASP A 169 -22.90 8.29 -0.28
N HIS A 170 -23.12 7.51 -1.32
CA HIS A 170 -23.08 7.94 -2.73
C HIS A 170 -24.49 8.01 -3.35
N GLY A 171 -25.54 8.01 -2.52
CA GLY A 171 -26.93 7.95 -2.98
C GLY A 171 -27.43 6.55 -3.33
N ILE A 172 -26.66 5.50 -3.04
CA ILE A 172 -27.01 4.10 -3.33
C ILE A 172 -27.94 3.57 -2.24
N PRO A 173 -29.12 3.02 -2.57
CA PRO A 173 -30.09 2.55 -1.56
C PRO A 173 -29.50 1.54 -0.57
N ASN A 174 -28.66 0.60 -1.04
CA ASN A 174 -28.03 -0.40 -0.18
C ASN A 174 -27.12 0.22 0.89
N GLN A 175 -26.46 1.35 0.59
CA GLN A 175 -25.62 2.05 1.58
C GLN A 175 -26.45 2.56 2.76
N ARG A 176 -27.66 3.05 2.52
CA ARG A 176 -28.57 3.51 3.60
C ARG A 176 -28.96 2.37 4.53
N THR A 177 -29.26 1.20 3.98
CA THR A 177 -29.56 -0.01 4.75
C THR A 177 -28.34 -0.42 5.59
N VAL A 178 -27.16 -0.45 4.98
CA VAL A 178 -25.90 -0.80 5.67
C VAL A 178 -25.61 0.24 6.75
N ASN A 179 -25.65 1.54 6.46
CA ASN A 179 -25.37 2.60 7.43
C ASN A 179 -26.30 2.51 8.66
N THR A 180 -27.60 2.24 8.46
CA THR A 180 -28.56 2.08 9.56
C THR A 180 -28.16 0.93 10.49
N ALA A 181 -27.72 -0.21 9.93
CA ALA A 181 -27.27 -1.33 10.72
C ALA A 181 -25.95 -1.03 11.44
N LEU A 182 -24.99 -0.38 10.75
CA LEU A 182 -23.70 -0.01 11.32
C LEU A 182 -23.83 0.96 12.50
N LEU A 183 -24.75 1.93 12.43
CA LEU A 183 -25.07 2.86 13.53
C LEU A 183 -25.56 2.11 14.78
N SER A 184 -26.38 1.07 14.61
CA SER A 184 -26.83 0.23 15.72
C SER A 184 -25.71 -0.65 16.26
N MET A 185 -24.96 -1.29 15.36
CA MET A 185 -23.84 -2.18 15.72
C MET A 185 -22.72 -1.44 16.44
N SER A 186 -22.41 -0.21 16.03
CA SER A 186 -21.39 0.63 16.68
C SER A 186 -21.69 0.81 18.17
N LYS A 187 -22.94 1.15 18.50
CA LYS A 187 -23.39 1.34 19.90
C LYS A 187 -23.41 0.03 20.69
N GLU A 188 -23.84 -1.05 20.05
CA GLU A 188 -23.99 -2.36 20.70
C GLU A 188 -22.63 -3.01 20.97
N LEU A 189 -21.67 -2.90 20.03
CA LEU A 189 -20.39 -3.58 20.07
C LEU A 189 -19.24 -2.68 20.58
N ASP A 190 -19.51 -1.41 20.87
CA ASP A 190 -18.49 -0.43 21.27
C ASP A 190 -17.36 -0.34 20.21
N ILE A 191 -17.76 -0.23 18.93
CA ILE A 191 -16.83 -0.05 17.80
C ILE A 191 -17.09 1.34 17.20
N PRO A 192 -16.07 2.22 17.11
CA PRO A 192 -16.24 3.56 16.58
C PRO A 192 -16.60 3.56 15.08
N LEU A 193 -17.28 4.62 14.66
CA LEU A 193 -17.63 4.87 13.27
C LEU A 193 -16.60 5.79 12.61
N VAL A 194 -16.45 5.69 11.29
CA VAL A 194 -15.75 6.66 10.47
C VAL A 194 -16.52 6.91 9.18
N ALA A 195 -16.58 8.17 8.73
CA ALA A 195 -17.23 8.53 7.48
C ALA A 195 -16.17 8.74 6.38
N THR A 196 -16.31 8.03 5.27
CA THR A 196 -15.41 8.18 4.12
C THR A 196 -16.19 8.41 2.82
N ASN A 197 -15.51 8.84 1.76
CA ASN A 197 -16.15 9.05 0.46
C ASN A 197 -15.65 8.10 -0.63
N ASP A 198 -14.80 7.13 -0.32
CA ASP A 198 -14.30 6.15 -1.30
C ASP A 198 -13.92 6.82 -2.63
N VAL A 199 -13.00 7.81 -2.55
CA VAL A 199 -12.68 8.72 -3.65
C VAL A 199 -12.01 7.97 -4.81
N HIS A 200 -12.61 8.08 -6.01
CA HIS A 200 -12.11 7.47 -7.23
C HIS A 200 -11.65 8.49 -8.28
N TYR A 201 -12.01 9.75 -8.12
CA TYR A 201 -11.58 10.85 -8.97
C TYR A 201 -11.56 12.18 -8.21
N THR A 202 -10.84 13.16 -8.71
CA THR A 202 -10.55 14.40 -7.97
C THR A 202 -11.71 15.38 -7.97
N TYR A 203 -12.25 15.70 -9.14
CA TYR A 203 -13.33 16.67 -9.30
C TYR A 203 -14.62 15.99 -9.74
N ARG A 204 -15.75 16.62 -9.45
CA ARG A 204 -17.07 16.07 -9.79
C ARG A 204 -17.24 15.80 -11.30
N GLU A 205 -16.68 16.66 -12.13
CA GLU A 205 -16.68 16.54 -13.59
C GLU A 205 -15.84 15.38 -14.13
N ASP A 206 -14.96 14.79 -13.31
CA ASP A 206 -14.14 13.64 -13.67
C ASP A 206 -14.91 12.31 -13.71
N GLU A 207 -16.20 12.30 -13.37
CA GLU A 207 -17.06 11.11 -13.45
C GLU A 207 -17.01 10.46 -14.83
N LYS A 208 -17.18 11.25 -15.91
CA LYS A 208 -17.16 10.74 -17.29
C LYS A 208 -15.80 10.22 -17.74
N PRO A 209 -14.68 10.94 -17.56
CA PRO A 209 -13.34 10.40 -17.77
C PRO A 209 -13.08 9.10 -16.99
N HIS A 210 -13.49 9.04 -15.73
CA HIS A 210 -13.36 7.84 -14.92
C HIS A 210 -14.15 6.65 -15.49
N ASP A 211 -15.39 6.87 -15.94
CA ASP A 211 -16.21 5.83 -16.56
C ASP A 211 -15.58 5.27 -17.84
N ILE A 212 -14.92 6.12 -18.66
CA ILE A 212 -14.14 5.69 -19.80
C ILE A 212 -12.94 4.83 -19.38
N LEU A 213 -12.22 5.22 -18.32
CA LEU A 213 -11.11 4.43 -17.78
C LEU A 213 -11.56 3.04 -17.32
N LEU A 214 -12.73 2.93 -16.68
CA LEU A 214 -13.32 1.64 -16.31
C LEU A 214 -13.61 0.77 -17.53
N CYS A 215 -14.13 1.35 -18.63
CA CYS A 215 -14.34 0.64 -19.88
C CYS A 215 -13.02 0.09 -20.45
N ILE A 216 -11.96 0.90 -20.46
CA ILE A 216 -10.63 0.47 -20.92
C ILE A 216 -10.10 -0.65 -20.03
N GLN A 217 -10.21 -0.53 -18.69
CA GLN A 217 -9.74 -1.50 -17.72
C GLN A 217 -10.45 -2.87 -17.86
N THR A 218 -11.75 -2.85 -18.14
CA THR A 218 -12.60 -4.07 -18.19
C THR A 218 -12.78 -4.61 -19.61
N ALA A 219 -12.16 -3.95 -20.62
CA ALA A 219 -12.34 -4.25 -22.05
C ALA A 219 -13.82 -4.21 -22.48
N LYS A 220 -14.57 -3.24 -21.94
CA LYS A 220 -15.99 -2.98 -22.25
C LYS A 220 -16.13 -1.66 -23.02
N LYS A 221 -17.29 -1.44 -23.62
CA LYS A 221 -17.69 -0.19 -24.31
C LYS A 221 -18.66 0.58 -23.43
N LEU A 222 -18.72 1.91 -23.61
CA LEU A 222 -19.69 2.76 -22.90
C LEU A 222 -21.15 2.34 -23.14
N ALA A 223 -21.45 1.79 -24.31
CA ALA A 223 -22.79 1.32 -24.66
C ALA A 223 -23.17 -0.05 -24.06
N ASP A 224 -22.21 -0.78 -23.48
CA ASP A 224 -22.49 -2.08 -22.89
C ASP A 224 -23.32 -1.89 -21.60
N GLU A 225 -24.44 -2.59 -21.47
CA GLU A 225 -25.30 -2.53 -20.29
C GLU A 225 -24.66 -3.27 -19.10
N ASP A 226 -24.08 -4.43 -19.36
CA ASP A 226 -23.38 -5.26 -18.36
C ASP A 226 -21.91 -4.84 -18.23
N ARG A 227 -21.65 -3.75 -17.53
CA ARG A 227 -20.32 -3.28 -17.22
C ARG A 227 -20.22 -2.64 -15.83
N MET A 228 -19.01 -2.59 -15.29
CA MET A 228 -18.74 -1.90 -14.05
C MET A 228 -18.96 -0.40 -14.22
N ARG A 229 -19.71 0.20 -13.29
CA ARG A 229 -19.98 1.64 -13.20
C ARG A 229 -19.93 2.09 -11.75
N TYR A 230 -19.53 3.34 -11.55
CA TYR A 230 -19.69 4.05 -10.28
C TYR A 230 -20.85 5.03 -10.45
N GLU A 231 -22.03 4.59 -10.03
CA GLU A 231 -23.26 5.34 -10.24
C GLU A 231 -23.36 6.55 -9.31
N GLY A 232 -24.00 7.63 -9.78
CA GLY A 232 -24.38 8.78 -8.98
C GLY A 232 -23.38 9.93 -8.94
N GLY A 233 -22.19 9.80 -9.52
CA GLY A 233 -21.20 10.90 -9.65
C GLY A 233 -20.72 11.47 -8.32
N GLN A 234 -20.68 10.65 -7.24
CA GLN A 234 -20.43 11.14 -5.89
C GLN A 234 -19.04 10.76 -5.34
N TYR A 235 -18.18 10.12 -6.14
CA TYR A 235 -16.88 9.59 -5.70
C TYR A 235 -15.72 10.59 -5.86
N TYR A 236 -16.01 11.90 -5.82
CA TYR A 236 -15.02 12.98 -5.89
C TYR A 236 -14.57 13.42 -4.51
N VAL A 237 -13.49 14.22 -4.46
CA VAL A 237 -12.98 14.81 -3.21
C VAL A 237 -13.95 15.87 -2.72
N LYS A 238 -14.70 15.56 -1.66
CA LYS A 238 -15.68 16.44 -1.01
C LYS A 238 -15.03 17.30 0.07
N SER A 239 -15.62 18.46 0.30
CA SER A 239 -15.28 19.30 1.45
C SER A 239 -15.80 18.71 2.76
N GLU A 240 -15.32 19.22 3.88
CA GLU A 240 -15.82 18.86 5.21
C GLU A 240 -17.32 19.16 5.35
N GLU A 241 -17.77 20.30 4.83
CA GLU A 241 -19.18 20.71 4.86
C GLU A 241 -20.05 19.75 4.03
N GLU A 242 -19.58 19.32 2.86
CA GLU A 242 -20.28 18.33 2.05
C GLU A 242 -20.40 17.00 2.79
N MET A 243 -19.31 16.53 3.44
CA MET A 243 -19.32 15.29 4.22
C MET A 243 -20.23 15.42 5.46
N LYS A 244 -20.19 16.52 6.19
CA LYS A 244 -21.11 16.81 7.31
C LYS A 244 -22.56 16.83 6.85
N GLY A 245 -22.83 17.35 5.67
CA GLY A 245 -24.15 17.35 5.05
C GLY A 245 -24.68 15.96 4.69
N LEU A 246 -23.79 15.00 4.35
CA LEU A 246 -24.15 13.61 4.09
C LEU A 246 -24.42 12.80 5.37
N PHE A 247 -23.73 13.11 6.47
CA PHE A 247 -23.82 12.39 7.74
C PHE A 247 -24.29 13.27 8.91
N PRO A 248 -25.42 14.02 8.80
CA PRO A 248 -25.88 14.90 9.87
C PRO A 248 -26.29 14.14 11.13
N TYR A 249 -26.50 12.83 11.02
CA TYR A 249 -26.88 11.91 12.08
C TYR A 249 -25.70 11.18 12.74
N ALA A 250 -24.46 11.40 12.25
CA ALA A 250 -23.24 10.71 12.68
C ALA A 250 -22.01 11.64 12.61
N TRP A 251 -22.07 12.78 13.26
CA TRP A 251 -21.00 13.78 13.28
C TRP A 251 -19.68 13.22 13.81
N GLU A 252 -19.75 12.40 14.85
CA GLU A 252 -18.60 11.69 15.41
C GLU A 252 -17.85 10.89 14.36
N ALA A 253 -18.54 10.28 13.39
CA ALA A 253 -17.90 9.53 12.32
C ALA A 253 -17.09 10.43 11.37
N VAL A 254 -17.47 11.69 11.21
CA VAL A 254 -16.70 12.69 10.45
C VAL A 254 -15.51 13.18 11.27
N GLU A 255 -15.70 13.46 12.56
CA GLU A 255 -14.63 13.90 13.47
C GLU A 255 -13.55 12.82 13.65
N ASN A 256 -13.92 11.55 13.72
CA ASN A 256 -12.99 10.43 13.80
C ASN A 256 -12.02 10.34 12.60
N THR A 257 -12.30 10.98 11.48
CA THR A 257 -11.33 11.09 10.38
C THR A 257 -10.09 11.90 10.79
N GLN A 258 -10.29 12.96 11.57
CA GLN A 258 -9.19 13.76 12.10
C GLN A 258 -8.41 13.00 13.16
N ASP A 259 -9.10 12.31 14.09
CA ASP A 259 -8.46 11.48 15.11
C ASP A 259 -7.56 10.40 14.49
N ILE A 260 -8.05 9.74 13.43
CA ILE A 260 -7.25 8.77 12.66
C ILE A 260 -6.06 9.47 11.99
N ALA A 261 -6.28 10.63 11.38
CA ALA A 261 -5.23 11.39 10.73
C ALA A 261 -4.13 11.82 11.73
N ASP A 262 -4.50 12.24 12.92
CA ASP A 262 -3.55 12.65 13.96
C ASP A 262 -2.68 11.49 14.46
N ARG A 263 -3.24 10.30 14.52
CA ARG A 263 -2.56 9.06 14.91
C ARG A 263 -1.61 8.55 13.83
N CYS A 264 -1.93 8.75 12.55
CA CYS A 264 -1.12 8.24 11.44
C CYS A 264 0.14 9.10 11.21
N ASN A 265 1.30 8.57 11.59
CA ASN A 265 2.59 9.26 11.52
C ASN A 265 3.66 8.34 10.93
N VAL A 266 3.68 8.22 9.59
CA VAL A 266 4.70 7.48 8.85
C VAL A 266 5.75 8.46 8.35
N ASP A 267 7.03 8.15 8.62
CA ASP A 267 8.15 8.89 8.08
C ASP A 267 8.98 8.01 7.14
N ILE A 268 9.09 8.44 5.88
CA ILE A 268 9.85 7.75 4.83
C ILE A 268 11.15 8.52 4.60
N GLU A 269 12.27 7.85 4.88
CA GLU A 269 13.59 8.41 4.71
C GLU A 269 14.04 8.36 3.25
N PHE A 270 14.47 9.51 2.69
CA PHE A 270 14.98 9.64 1.34
C PHE A 270 16.44 10.08 1.33
N GLY A 271 17.16 9.73 0.26
CA GLY A 271 18.54 10.19 0.05
C GLY A 271 19.59 9.47 0.89
N VAL A 272 19.20 8.50 1.71
CA VAL A 272 20.12 7.67 2.48
C VAL A 272 20.34 6.35 1.75
N THR A 273 21.59 6.14 1.33
CA THR A 273 22.00 4.89 0.67
C THR A 273 22.09 3.77 1.72
N LYS A 274 21.19 2.80 1.65
CA LYS A 274 21.17 1.63 2.55
C LYS A 274 21.83 0.42 1.86
N LEU A 275 23.13 0.54 1.55
CA LEU A 275 23.89 -0.59 1.04
C LEU A 275 24.19 -1.57 2.19
N PRO A 276 24.03 -2.88 1.95
CA PRO A 276 24.48 -3.87 2.93
C PRO A 276 26.00 -3.76 3.13
N HIS A 277 26.45 -4.01 4.35
CA HIS A 277 27.87 -4.11 4.67
C HIS A 277 28.40 -5.47 4.21
N PHE A 278 29.60 -5.49 3.59
CA PHE A 278 30.25 -6.73 3.21
C PHE A 278 31.13 -7.26 4.35
N GLU A 279 30.90 -8.49 4.79
CA GLU A 279 31.73 -9.13 5.80
C GLU A 279 33.09 -9.50 5.21
N VAL A 280 34.15 -8.82 5.65
CA VAL A 280 35.53 -9.07 5.23
C VAL A 280 36.24 -10.06 6.15
N PRO A 281 37.29 -10.78 5.66
CA PRO A 281 38.10 -11.66 6.51
C PRO A 281 38.77 -10.92 7.66
N ALA A 282 39.02 -11.64 8.76
CA ALA A 282 39.67 -11.08 9.95
C ALA A 282 41.03 -10.42 9.58
N GLY A 283 41.24 -9.23 10.12
CA GLY A 283 42.44 -8.43 9.87
C GLY A 283 42.32 -7.42 8.72
N TYR A 284 41.18 -7.37 8.05
CA TYR A 284 40.88 -6.37 7.01
C TYR A 284 39.68 -5.52 7.39
N ASP A 285 39.65 -4.29 6.88
CA ASP A 285 38.44 -3.53 6.66
C ASP A 285 38.02 -3.63 5.18
N SER A 286 36.84 -3.15 4.82
CA SER A 286 36.34 -3.24 3.44
C SER A 286 37.27 -2.58 2.45
N TRP A 287 37.88 -1.47 2.79
CA TRP A 287 38.80 -0.74 1.93
C TRP A 287 40.11 -1.50 1.68
N SER A 288 40.78 -1.96 2.73
CA SER A 288 42.02 -2.71 2.63
C SER A 288 41.83 -4.06 1.90
N TYR A 289 40.66 -4.69 2.11
CA TYR A 289 40.34 -5.94 1.41
C TYR A 289 40.09 -5.73 -0.08
N LEU A 290 39.35 -4.70 -0.48
CA LEU A 290 39.16 -4.35 -1.89
C LEU A 290 40.50 -4.07 -2.58
N ASN A 291 41.36 -3.26 -1.94
CA ASN A 291 42.72 -2.96 -2.45
C ASN A 291 43.54 -4.23 -2.66
N LYS A 292 43.50 -5.13 -1.68
CA LYS A 292 44.19 -6.43 -1.80
C LYS A 292 43.70 -7.23 -3.00
N LEU A 293 42.39 -7.41 -3.14
CA LEU A 293 41.80 -8.17 -4.26
C LEU A 293 42.14 -7.55 -5.60
N CYS A 294 42.07 -6.23 -5.73
CA CYS A 294 42.41 -5.54 -6.98
C CYS A 294 43.91 -5.60 -7.29
N SER A 295 44.78 -5.47 -6.29
CA SER A 295 46.20 -5.52 -6.45
C SER A 295 46.68 -6.93 -6.83
N ASP A 296 46.09 -7.97 -6.23
CA ASP A 296 46.40 -9.36 -6.55
C ASP A 296 45.88 -9.68 -7.96
N GLY A 297 44.68 -9.27 -8.31
CA GLY A 297 44.15 -9.44 -9.67
C GLY A 297 44.89 -8.68 -10.76
N LEU A 298 45.45 -7.49 -10.45
CA LEU A 298 46.32 -6.76 -11.39
C LEU A 298 47.55 -7.56 -11.69
N LYS A 299 48.27 -8.05 -10.68
CA LYS A 299 49.49 -8.86 -10.84
C LYS A 299 49.23 -10.14 -11.61
N GLU A 300 48.11 -10.79 -11.36
CA GLU A 300 47.74 -12.04 -12.03
C GLU A 300 47.42 -11.82 -13.51
N ARG A 301 46.67 -10.77 -13.85
CA ARG A 301 46.22 -10.49 -15.22
C ARG A 301 47.22 -9.74 -16.06
N TYR A 302 48.04 -8.92 -15.44
CA TYR A 302 49.01 -8.05 -16.10
C TYR A 302 50.37 -8.11 -15.42
N PRO A 303 51.08 -9.29 -15.50
CA PRO A 303 52.35 -9.49 -14.79
C PRO A 303 53.49 -8.59 -15.30
N GLU A 304 53.36 -8.05 -16.52
CA GLU A 304 54.33 -7.19 -17.19
C GLU A 304 53.94 -5.70 -17.15
N ASP A 305 53.10 -5.27 -16.20
CA ASP A 305 52.70 -3.87 -16.08
C ASP A 305 53.93 -2.99 -15.74
N ASP A 306 54.11 -1.93 -16.49
CA ASP A 306 55.16 -0.93 -16.29
C ASP A 306 54.83 0.13 -15.22
N GLY A 307 53.70 -0.04 -14.51
CA GLY A 307 53.17 0.87 -13.51
C GLY A 307 52.02 1.72 -13.99
N THR A 308 51.76 1.79 -15.29
CA THR A 308 50.69 2.61 -15.88
C THR A 308 49.30 2.11 -15.46
N LEU A 309 49.08 0.79 -15.47
CA LEU A 309 47.84 0.19 -15.04
C LEU A 309 47.65 0.30 -13.51
N LYS A 310 48.73 0.27 -12.75
CA LYS A 310 48.73 0.48 -11.31
C LYS A 310 48.23 1.91 -10.97
N GLU A 311 48.76 2.93 -11.65
CA GLU A 311 48.30 4.32 -11.44
C GLU A 311 46.85 4.47 -11.79
N ARG A 312 46.37 3.84 -12.87
CA ARG A 312 44.95 3.86 -13.25
C ARG A 312 44.09 3.16 -12.21
N LEU A 313 44.49 2.01 -11.70
CA LEU A 313 43.78 1.28 -10.64
C LEU A 313 43.65 2.11 -9.37
N ASP A 314 44.74 2.74 -8.93
CA ASP A 314 44.74 3.59 -7.73
C ASP A 314 43.78 4.77 -7.88
N TYR A 315 43.70 5.38 -9.06
CA TYR A 315 42.76 6.43 -9.36
C TYR A 315 41.30 5.95 -9.27
N GLU A 316 40.99 4.79 -9.87
CA GLU A 316 39.62 4.25 -9.83
C GLU A 316 39.21 3.83 -8.42
N LEU A 317 40.11 3.20 -7.68
CA LEU A 317 39.86 2.82 -6.28
C LEU A 317 39.60 4.06 -5.40
N ASP A 318 40.36 5.14 -5.62
CA ASP A 318 40.11 6.39 -4.88
C ASP A 318 38.72 7.01 -5.18
N ILE A 319 38.28 6.94 -6.44
CA ILE A 319 36.89 7.36 -6.80
C ILE A 319 35.86 6.48 -6.10
N ILE A 320 35.99 5.16 -6.13
CA ILE A 320 35.09 4.21 -5.46
C ILE A 320 35.00 4.52 -3.95
N ARG A 321 36.16 4.78 -3.31
CA ARG A 321 36.23 5.13 -1.89
C ARG A 321 35.52 6.44 -1.58
N ARG A 322 35.81 7.50 -2.34
CA ARG A 322 35.21 8.84 -2.15
C ARG A 322 33.70 8.82 -2.34
N MET A 323 33.20 7.98 -3.24
CA MET A 323 31.77 7.82 -3.49
C MET A 323 31.06 6.89 -2.48
N GLY A 324 31.79 6.21 -1.58
CA GLY A 324 31.22 5.32 -0.56
C GLY A 324 30.74 3.97 -1.09
N TYR A 325 31.24 3.51 -2.26
CA TYR A 325 30.78 2.27 -2.90
C TYR A 325 31.68 1.06 -2.67
N VAL A 326 32.59 1.09 -1.70
CA VAL A 326 33.55 0.00 -1.42
C VAL A 326 32.84 -1.33 -1.19
N ASP A 327 31.86 -1.36 -0.26
CA ASP A 327 31.09 -2.56 0.06
C ASP A 327 30.27 -3.05 -1.16
N TYR A 328 29.72 -2.13 -1.96
CA TYR A 328 29.03 -2.48 -3.21
C TYR A 328 29.90 -3.28 -4.17
N PHE A 329 31.14 -2.82 -4.42
CA PHE A 329 32.08 -3.52 -5.29
C PHE A 329 32.47 -4.89 -4.73
N LEU A 330 32.65 -5.01 -3.42
CA LEU A 330 32.94 -6.30 -2.77
C LEU A 330 31.75 -7.28 -2.90
N ILE A 331 30.51 -6.80 -2.74
CA ILE A 331 29.31 -7.62 -2.91
C ILE A 331 29.19 -8.09 -4.37
N VAL A 332 29.35 -7.20 -5.35
CA VAL A 332 29.28 -7.55 -6.77
C VAL A 332 30.37 -8.55 -7.15
N TRP A 333 31.58 -8.35 -6.63
CA TRP A 333 32.70 -9.31 -6.81
C TRP A 333 32.34 -10.70 -6.25
N ALA A 334 31.85 -10.78 -5.02
CA ALA A 334 31.49 -12.04 -4.38
C ALA A 334 30.38 -12.79 -5.13
N VAL A 335 29.34 -12.08 -5.57
CA VAL A 335 28.24 -12.67 -6.36
C VAL A 335 28.76 -13.17 -7.70
N SER A 336 29.56 -12.37 -8.44
CA SER A 336 30.13 -12.76 -9.73
C SER A 336 31.04 -13.95 -9.59
N TYR A 337 31.92 -13.99 -8.57
CA TYR A 337 32.82 -15.09 -8.30
C TYR A 337 32.09 -16.40 -7.98
N THR A 338 31.03 -16.33 -7.18
CA THR A 338 30.22 -17.50 -6.82
C THR A 338 29.51 -18.08 -8.03
N HIS A 339 28.92 -17.23 -8.89
CA HIS A 339 28.26 -17.68 -10.11
C HIS A 339 29.21 -18.24 -11.16
N LEU A 340 30.37 -17.63 -11.38
CA LEU A 340 31.37 -18.13 -12.33
C LEU A 340 31.90 -19.50 -11.90
N ARG A 341 32.24 -19.70 -10.62
CA ARG A 341 32.70 -21.00 -10.10
C ARG A 341 31.64 -22.10 -10.16
N ALA A 342 30.37 -21.79 -9.97
CA ALA A 342 29.29 -22.77 -10.10
C ALA A 342 29.17 -23.33 -11.52
N HIS A 343 29.50 -22.54 -12.53
CA HIS A 343 29.55 -23.00 -13.93
C HIS A 343 30.82 -23.80 -14.30
N GLU A 344 31.96 -23.50 -13.69
CA GLU A 344 33.21 -24.23 -13.94
C GLU A 344 33.23 -25.63 -13.31
N THR A 345 32.40 -25.89 -12.28
CA THR A 345 32.33 -27.21 -11.62
C THR A 345 31.33 -28.17 -12.27
N LEU A 346 30.61 -27.73 -13.33
CA LEU A 346 29.63 -28.53 -14.09
C LEU A 346 30.13 -28.93 -15.48
N SER A 347 31.42 -28.68 -15.81
CA SER A 347 32.07 -29.13 -17.04
C SER A 347 33.03 -30.30 -16.82
#